data_2ce0ebb3c0ff814641bc6204fb8dc4bf
#
_entry.id   2ce0ebb3c0ff814641bc6204fb8dc4bf
#
_cell.length_a   1.000
_cell.length_b   1.000
_cell.length_c   1.000
_cell.angle_alpha   90.00
_cell.angle_beta   90.00
_cell.angle_gamma   90.00
#
_symmetry.space_group_name_H-M   'P 1'
#
loop_
_entity.id
_entity.type
_entity.pdbx_description
1 polymer ?
#
loop_
_entity_poly.entity_id
_entity_poly.type
_entity_poly.pdbx_seq_one_letter_code
_entity_poly.pdbx_strand_id
1 'polypeptide(L)'
;AFVNEDEVMFMNNFADSLKWSGPDKKTNDDFDSKEDLANAINSYMKIYDDHALKNTTFYGGSVYSTDKPNSDPNTGIRVYGDWYHKHTETGKEVSHKWMALVWFNEAGKIYEFRDFFDVNGFLKQHTQ
;
A
#
# COMPACT_ATOMS: atom_id res chain seq x y z
N ALA A 1 11.08 4.26 2.85
CA ALA A 1 10.89 5.46 2.01
C ALA A 1 9.59 6.19 2.35
N PHE A 2 8.47 5.47 2.41
CA PHE A 2 7.17 6.09 2.74
C PHE A 2 7.18 6.69 4.15
N VAL A 3 7.70 5.96 5.12
CA VAL A 3 7.78 6.42 6.53
C VAL A 3 8.58 7.72 6.64
N ASN A 4 9.61 7.88 5.83
CA ASN A 4 10.45 9.08 5.81
C ASN A 4 9.94 10.15 4.83
N GLU A 5 8.77 9.93 4.24
CA GLU A 5 8.13 10.82 3.27
C GLU A 5 9.00 11.12 2.04
N ASP A 6 9.81 10.13 1.61
CA ASP A 6 10.63 10.22 0.40
C ASP A 6 9.85 9.62 -0.79
N GLU A 7 9.08 10.47 -1.46
CA GLU A 7 8.21 10.06 -2.57
C GLU A 7 9.02 9.49 -3.74
N VAL A 8 10.15 10.09 -4.07
CA VAL A 8 10.98 9.64 -5.20
C VAL A 8 11.54 8.24 -4.92
N MET A 9 12.10 8.02 -3.74
CA MET A 9 12.63 6.71 -3.34
C MET A 9 11.51 5.67 -3.28
N PHE A 10 10.35 6.04 -2.76
CA PHE A 10 9.19 5.16 -2.70
C PHE A 10 8.77 4.72 -4.10
N MET A 11 8.60 5.67 -5.02
CA MET A 11 8.14 5.38 -6.39
C MET A 11 9.16 4.62 -7.23
N ASN A 12 10.44 4.67 -6.88
CA ASN A 12 11.47 3.89 -7.57
C ASN A 12 11.32 2.38 -7.38
N ASN A 13 10.53 1.93 -6.42
CA ASN A 13 10.22 0.51 -6.23
C ASN A 13 9.20 -0.03 -7.25
N PHE A 14 8.56 0.85 -8.01
CA PHE A 14 7.48 0.48 -8.92
C PHE A 14 7.93 0.56 -10.38
N ALA A 15 7.50 -0.42 -11.18
CA ALA A 15 7.74 -0.42 -12.63
C ALA A 15 6.93 0.69 -13.29
N ASP A 16 7.44 1.20 -14.44
CA ASP A 16 6.74 2.24 -15.20
C ASP A 16 5.38 1.76 -15.73
N SER A 17 5.25 0.45 -15.97
CA SER A 17 4.03 -0.20 -16.43
C SER A 17 3.11 -0.65 -15.29
N LEU A 18 3.28 -0.13 -14.08
CA LEU A 18 2.52 -0.53 -12.90
C LEU A 18 1.01 -0.53 -13.17
N LYS A 19 0.35 -1.57 -12.67
CA LYS A 19 -1.09 -1.67 -12.52
C LYS A 19 -1.41 -1.63 -11.03
N TRP A 20 -2.11 -0.60 -10.60
CA TRP A 20 -2.50 -0.42 -9.20
C TRP A 20 -4.01 -0.46 -9.06
N SER A 21 -4.52 -1.35 -8.22
CA SER A 21 -5.93 -1.39 -7.84
C SER A 21 -6.05 -1.05 -6.36
N GLY A 22 -6.45 0.18 -6.07
CA GLY A 22 -6.60 0.67 -4.71
C GLY A 22 -7.88 0.17 -4.04
N PRO A 23 -8.05 0.45 -2.74
CA PRO A 23 -9.15 -0.11 -1.95
C PRO A 23 -10.52 0.47 -2.30
N ASP A 24 -10.56 1.59 -3.01
CA ASP A 24 -11.81 2.26 -3.42
C ASP A 24 -12.29 1.85 -4.82
N LYS A 25 -11.58 0.93 -5.48
CA LYS A 25 -11.96 0.46 -6.81
C LYS A 25 -13.14 -0.50 -6.75
N LYS A 26 -13.96 -0.50 -7.80
CA LYS A 26 -15.17 -1.33 -7.86
C LYS A 26 -14.87 -2.81 -8.08
N THR A 27 -13.77 -3.11 -8.78
CA THR A 27 -13.34 -4.49 -9.06
C THR A 27 -11.83 -4.61 -8.97
N ASN A 28 -11.33 -5.84 -8.83
CA ASN A 28 -9.90 -6.13 -8.81
C ASN A 28 -9.20 -5.86 -10.15
N ASP A 29 -9.97 -5.74 -11.22
CA ASP A 29 -9.44 -5.49 -12.57
C ASP A 29 -9.56 -4.02 -12.98
N ASP A 30 -9.93 -3.15 -12.06
CA ASP A 30 -9.96 -1.70 -12.26
C ASP A 30 -8.62 -1.13 -11.76
N PHE A 31 -7.76 -0.74 -12.70
CA PHE A 31 -6.39 -0.35 -12.42
C PHE A 31 -6.13 1.13 -12.71
N ASP A 32 -5.36 1.74 -11.85
CA ASP A 32 -4.73 3.04 -12.06
C ASP A 32 -3.25 2.86 -12.46
N SER A 33 -2.64 3.93 -12.93
CA SER A 33 -1.26 3.97 -13.39
C SER A 33 -0.26 4.27 -12.27
N LYS A 34 1.03 4.18 -12.59
CA LYS A 34 2.11 4.60 -11.68
C LYS A 34 1.98 6.08 -11.33
N GLU A 35 1.61 6.93 -12.28
CA GLU A 35 1.40 8.36 -12.04
C GLU A 35 0.25 8.59 -11.04
N ASP A 36 -0.83 7.84 -11.16
CA ASP A 36 -1.95 7.92 -10.21
C ASP A 36 -1.52 7.55 -8.79
N LEU A 37 -0.70 6.50 -8.66
CA LEU A 37 -0.15 6.12 -7.36
C LEU A 37 0.76 7.20 -6.80
N ALA A 38 1.62 7.79 -7.63
CA ALA A 38 2.50 8.88 -7.20
C ALA A 38 1.69 10.07 -6.68
N ASN A 39 0.61 10.42 -7.35
CA ASN A 39 -0.27 11.51 -6.93
C ASN A 39 -0.95 11.19 -5.59
N ALA A 40 -1.41 9.95 -5.41
CA ALA A 40 -2.03 9.52 -4.16
C ALA A 40 -1.05 9.56 -2.99
N ILE A 41 0.17 9.04 -3.19
CA ILE A 41 1.22 9.03 -2.16
C ILE A 41 1.63 10.45 -1.79
N ASN A 42 1.78 11.33 -2.78
CA ASN A 42 2.12 12.73 -2.54
C ASN A 42 1.04 13.44 -1.71
N SER A 43 -0.23 13.15 -1.99
CA SER A 43 -1.35 13.67 -1.20
C SER A 43 -1.30 13.17 0.26
N TYR A 44 -1.03 11.89 0.48
CA TYR A 44 -0.87 11.34 1.82
C TYR A 44 0.25 12.02 2.59
N MET A 45 1.40 12.24 1.93
CA MET A 45 2.55 12.90 2.56
C MET A 45 2.30 14.35 2.93
N LYS A 46 1.36 15.02 2.23
CA LYS A 46 0.95 16.39 2.56
C LYS A 46 -0.05 16.45 3.71
N ILE A 47 -0.92 15.45 3.80
CA ILE A 47 -2.03 15.42 4.77
C ILE A 47 -1.61 14.80 6.09
N TYR A 48 -0.70 13.84 6.07
CA TYR A 48 -0.31 13.05 7.22
C TYR A 48 1.18 13.09 7.48
N ASP A 49 1.54 12.96 8.76
CA ASP A 49 2.91 12.76 9.25
C ASP A 49 3.01 11.44 10.02
N ASP A 50 4.22 11.11 10.43
CA ASP A 50 4.50 10.01 11.36
C ASP A 50 3.92 8.67 10.90
N HIS A 51 4.07 8.37 9.60
CA HIS A 51 3.60 7.12 9.02
C HIS A 51 4.34 5.92 9.64
N ALA A 52 3.59 4.87 9.98
CA ALA A 52 4.18 3.63 10.46
C ALA A 52 3.33 2.43 10.03
N LEU A 53 3.98 1.38 9.57
CA LEU A 53 3.35 0.10 9.29
C LEU A 53 3.78 -0.89 10.38
N LYS A 54 2.82 -1.37 11.17
CA LYS A 54 3.06 -2.23 12.33
C LYS A 54 2.39 -3.59 12.13
N ASN A 55 2.84 -4.57 12.94
CA ASN A 55 2.27 -5.92 12.96
C ASN A 55 2.28 -6.58 11.58
N THR A 56 3.38 -6.44 10.87
CA THR A 56 3.51 -6.84 9.47
C THR A 56 3.74 -8.34 9.35
N THR A 57 2.98 -9.00 8.47
CA THR A 57 3.16 -10.40 8.11
C THR A 57 3.20 -10.53 6.60
N PHE A 58 4.19 -11.30 6.10
CA PHE A 58 4.37 -11.54 4.67
C PHE A 58 4.17 -13.01 4.35
N TYR A 59 3.39 -13.29 3.30
CA TYR A 59 3.22 -14.63 2.75
C TYR A 59 3.61 -14.61 1.29
N GLY A 60 4.55 -15.47 0.89
CA GLY A 60 4.94 -15.63 -0.50
C GLY A 60 4.36 -16.91 -1.08
N GLY A 61 4.77 -17.25 -2.29
CA GLY A 61 4.19 -18.33 -3.06
C GLY A 61 2.96 -17.85 -3.82
N SER A 62 1.97 -18.71 -4.00
CA SER A 62 0.70 -18.28 -4.61
C SER A 62 0.01 -17.26 -3.70
N VAL A 63 -0.48 -16.16 -4.28
CA VAL A 63 -1.23 -15.15 -3.52
C VAL A 63 -2.54 -15.70 -2.94
N TYR A 64 -3.00 -16.83 -3.45
CA TYR A 64 -4.20 -17.50 -2.98
C TYR A 64 -3.91 -18.63 -1.99
N SER A 65 -2.63 -18.90 -1.72
CA SER A 65 -2.22 -19.92 -0.76
C SER A 65 -2.27 -19.35 0.66
N THR A 66 -2.66 -20.19 1.62
CA THR A 66 -2.59 -19.89 3.05
C THR A 66 -1.40 -20.56 3.71
N ASP A 67 -0.54 -21.18 2.94
CA ASP A 67 0.58 -21.96 3.43
C ASP A 67 1.71 -21.08 3.97
N LYS A 68 2.89 -21.61 4.01
CA LYS A 68 4.03 -21.04 4.73
C LYS A 68 4.42 -19.64 4.23
N PRO A 69 4.87 -18.76 5.12
CA PRO A 69 5.57 -17.55 4.73
C PRO A 69 6.74 -17.89 3.80
N ASN A 70 6.91 -17.08 2.78
CA ASN A 70 7.88 -17.31 1.73
C ASN A 70 8.26 -15.95 1.17
N SER A 71 9.42 -15.80 0.58
CA SER A 71 9.89 -14.53 0.01
C SER A 71 10.13 -14.61 -1.49
N ASP A 72 9.57 -15.61 -2.19
CA ASP A 72 9.74 -15.73 -3.62
C ASP A 72 8.86 -14.70 -4.36
N PRO A 73 9.45 -13.62 -4.91
CA PRO A 73 8.69 -12.56 -5.56
C PRO A 73 8.04 -12.99 -6.88
N ASN A 74 8.48 -14.10 -7.48
CA ASN A 74 7.96 -14.57 -8.77
C ASN A 74 6.52 -15.07 -8.66
N THR A 75 6.08 -15.45 -7.48
CA THR A 75 4.76 -16.02 -7.24
C THR A 75 3.80 -15.03 -6.57
N GLY A 76 4.25 -13.79 -6.37
CA GLY A 76 3.50 -12.78 -5.65
C GLY A 76 3.67 -12.89 -4.14
N ILE A 77 3.39 -11.79 -3.45
CA ILE A 77 3.50 -11.70 -2.00
C ILE A 77 2.22 -11.08 -1.44
N ARG A 78 1.67 -11.68 -0.38
CA ARG A 78 0.61 -11.10 0.43
C ARG A 78 1.23 -10.42 1.64
N VAL A 79 0.79 -9.21 1.93
CA VAL A 79 1.25 -8.43 3.07
C VAL A 79 0.04 -8.04 3.91
N TYR A 80 0.14 -8.23 5.21
CA TYR A 80 -0.85 -7.76 6.19
C TYR A 80 -0.14 -6.84 7.17
N GLY A 81 -0.84 -5.80 7.60
CA GLY A 81 -0.30 -4.90 8.61
C GLY A 81 -1.32 -3.86 9.03
N ASP A 82 -0.88 -3.01 9.94
CA ASP A 82 -1.69 -1.88 10.42
C ASP A 82 -0.94 -0.60 10.11
N TRP A 83 -1.53 0.26 9.30
CA TRP A 83 -0.99 1.58 9.02
C TRP A 83 -1.42 2.57 10.11
N TYR A 84 -0.49 3.41 10.53
CA TYR A 84 -0.70 4.51 11.46
C TYR A 84 -0.24 5.80 10.81
N HIS A 85 -1.04 6.84 10.93
CA HIS A 85 -0.73 8.16 10.41
C HIS A 85 -1.17 9.22 11.41
N LYS A 86 -0.52 10.38 11.38
CA LYS A 86 -0.92 11.55 12.14
C LYS A 86 -1.36 12.64 11.18
N HIS A 87 -2.58 13.12 11.31
CA HIS A 87 -3.09 14.20 10.47
C HIS A 87 -2.32 15.48 10.81
N THR A 88 -1.65 16.05 9.83
CA THR A 88 -0.73 17.17 10.01
C THR A 88 -1.43 18.39 10.62
N GLU A 89 -2.60 18.75 10.10
CA GLU A 89 -3.33 19.95 10.50
C GLU A 89 -3.93 19.81 11.89
N THR A 90 -4.56 18.68 12.21
CA THR A 90 -5.30 18.49 13.47
C THR A 90 -4.50 17.77 14.56
N GLY A 91 -3.40 17.12 14.20
CA GLY A 91 -2.63 16.27 15.11
C GLY A 91 -3.32 14.96 15.46
N LYS A 92 -4.46 14.65 14.84
CA LYS A 92 -5.23 13.44 15.13
C LYS A 92 -4.52 12.21 14.61
N GLU A 93 -4.43 11.18 15.44
CA GLU A 93 -3.87 9.88 15.04
C GLU A 93 -4.96 9.01 14.43
N VAL A 94 -4.69 8.44 13.28
CA VAL A 94 -5.60 7.56 12.55
C VAL A 94 -4.90 6.27 12.17
N SER A 95 -5.64 5.18 12.09
CA SER A 95 -5.07 3.88 11.74
C SER A 95 -6.07 3.02 10.98
N HIS A 96 -5.55 2.05 10.24
CA HIS A 96 -6.41 1.08 9.57
C HIS A 96 -5.66 -0.23 9.34
N LYS A 97 -6.41 -1.33 9.35
CA LYS A 97 -5.91 -2.60 8.86
C LYS A 97 -5.66 -2.49 7.36
N TRP A 98 -4.66 -3.21 6.90
CA TRP A 98 -4.25 -3.15 5.51
C TRP A 98 -3.78 -4.50 5.02
N MET A 99 -4.14 -4.83 3.80
CA MET A 99 -3.66 -6.01 3.11
C MET A 99 -3.30 -5.64 1.69
N ALA A 100 -2.21 -6.19 1.18
CA ALA A 100 -1.82 -5.97 -0.20
C ALA A 100 -1.37 -7.26 -0.87
N LEU A 101 -1.59 -7.31 -2.18
CA LEU A 101 -1.05 -8.32 -3.08
C LEU A 101 -0.04 -7.61 -3.99
N VAL A 102 1.18 -8.14 -4.05
CA VAL A 102 2.29 -7.47 -4.72
C VAL A 102 3.01 -8.47 -5.63
N TRP A 103 3.26 -8.07 -6.89
CA TRP A 103 4.04 -8.85 -7.84
C TRP A 103 5.23 -8.04 -8.35
N PHE A 104 6.37 -8.72 -8.48
CA PHE A 104 7.64 -8.12 -8.89
C PHE A 104 8.03 -8.62 -10.28
N ASN A 105 8.65 -7.74 -11.09
CA ASN A 105 9.25 -8.12 -12.35
C ASN A 105 10.69 -8.61 -12.14
N GLU A 106 11.37 -9.01 -13.23
CA GLU A 106 12.74 -9.51 -13.17
C GLU A 106 13.75 -8.49 -12.64
N ALA A 107 13.47 -7.20 -12.81
CA ALA A 107 14.31 -6.13 -12.29
C ALA A 107 14.06 -5.84 -10.79
N GLY A 108 13.16 -6.59 -10.15
CA GLY A 108 12.82 -6.38 -8.73
C GLY A 108 11.88 -5.21 -8.51
N LYS A 109 11.23 -4.71 -9.55
CA LYS A 109 10.25 -3.63 -9.45
C LYS A 109 8.84 -4.19 -9.36
N ILE A 110 7.98 -3.50 -8.59
CA ILE A 110 6.57 -3.87 -8.45
C ILE A 110 5.84 -3.49 -9.74
N TYR A 111 5.26 -4.47 -10.44
CA TYR A 111 4.50 -4.21 -11.67
C TYR A 111 3.00 -4.36 -11.48
N GLU A 112 2.56 -5.02 -10.43
CA GLU A 112 1.15 -5.12 -10.08
C GLU A 112 1.01 -5.02 -8.56
N PHE A 113 0.08 -4.18 -8.12
CA PHE A 113 -0.12 -3.87 -6.71
C PHE A 113 -1.61 -3.69 -6.47
N ARG A 114 -2.15 -4.45 -5.54
CA ARG A 114 -3.55 -4.37 -5.13
C ARG A 114 -3.59 -4.23 -3.62
N ASP A 115 -4.24 -3.20 -3.12
CA ASP A 115 -4.35 -3.02 -1.67
C ASP A 115 -5.79 -2.84 -1.23
N PHE A 116 -6.04 -3.23 0.01
CA PHE A 116 -7.38 -3.34 0.57
C PHE A 116 -7.39 -2.80 1.99
N PHE A 117 -8.32 -1.90 2.26
CA PHE A 117 -8.65 -1.51 3.63
C PHE A 117 -10.04 -0.87 3.65
N ASP A 118 -10.60 -0.73 4.86
CA ASP A 118 -11.90 -0.08 5.06
C ASP A 118 -11.75 1.43 4.94
N VAL A 119 -11.99 1.96 3.74
CA VAL A 119 -11.87 3.39 3.44
C VAL A 119 -12.84 4.22 4.29
N ASN A 120 -14.09 3.77 4.40
CA ASN A 120 -15.10 4.51 5.16
C ASN A 120 -14.77 4.54 6.65
N GLY A 121 -14.33 3.41 7.21
CA GLY A 121 -13.89 3.34 8.60
C GLY A 121 -12.70 4.25 8.88
N PHE A 122 -11.76 4.30 7.95
CA PHE A 122 -10.61 5.20 8.04
C PHE A 122 -11.05 6.67 8.01
N LEU A 123 -11.91 7.03 7.06
CA LEU A 123 -12.40 8.41 6.94
C LEU A 123 -13.19 8.87 8.15
N LYS A 124 -13.98 7.99 8.76
CA LYS A 124 -14.75 8.32 9.98
C LYS A 124 -13.86 8.70 11.14
N GLN A 125 -12.64 8.19 11.23
CA GLN A 125 -11.72 8.54 12.32
C GLN A 125 -11.36 10.02 12.34
N HIS A 126 -11.45 10.70 11.20
CA HIS A 126 -11.11 12.12 11.09
C HIS A 126 -12.16 13.04 11.74
N THR A 127 -13.36 12.53 11.97
CA THR A 127 -14.47 13.30 12.55
C THR A 127 -14.81 12.91 13.98
N GLN A 128 -14.08 11.98 14.56
CA GLN A 128 -14.31 11.51 15.93
C GLN A 128 -13.57 12.33 16.97
#